data_1846f26966835b237d99d381ef878f1c
#
_entry.id   1846f26966835b237d99d381ef878f1c
#
_cell.length_a   1.000
_cell.length_b   1.000
_cell.length_c   1.000
_cell.angle_alpha   90.00
_cell.angle_beta   90.00
_cell.angle_gamma   90.00
#
_symmetry.space_group_name_H-M   'P 1'
#
loop_
_entity.id
_entity.type
_entity.pdbx_description
1 polymer ?
#
loop_
_entity_poly.entity_id
_entity_poly.type
_entity_poly.pdbx_seq_one_letter_code
_entity_poly.pdbx_strand_id
1 'polypeptide(L)'
;DKQGNEYKGAEVTSEGFHIFGLDPYQYYSAGIACYLSDIGLQQDSWDIWDNNMPVGTVKNGQIIGYKYFGFGGLKQAQKGLAPFAGTKKGNKTALNLFLTPKTDKEFKINVWLDGPWANKTWKGKKIGQIVVPAGSAQELTRFKLDVAKYVDGVGKKHAIYLVAEGAEGEGL
;
A
#
# COMPACT_ATOMS: atom_id res chain seq x y z
N ASP A 1 22.90 4.41 -23.93
CA ASP A 1 22.67 5.81 -24.32
C ASP A 1 23.81 6.32 -25.19
N LYS A 2 23.76 7.57 -25.58
CA LYS A 2 24.83 8.19 -26.41
C LYS A 2 26.20 8.25 -25.70
N GLN A 3 26.24 8.02 -24.40
CA GLN A 3 27.46 7.96 -23.59
C GLN A 3 27.97 6.53 -23.39
N GLY A 4 27.35 5.52 -24.04
CA GLY A 4 27.77 4.12 -23.94
C GLY A 4 27.29 3.41 -22.66
N ASN A 5 26.37 4.01 -21.87
CA ASN A 5 25.81 3.33 -20.72
C ASN A 5 24.78 2.30 -21.17
N GLU A 6 24.92 1.08 -20.68
CA GLU A 6 23.90 0.05 -20.86
C GLU A 6 22.75 0.27 -19.87
N TYR A 7 21.53 0.40 -20.40
CA TYR A 7 20.32 0.34 -19.61
C TYR A 7 19.75 -1.06 -19.71
N LYS A 8 19.66 -1.77 -18.60
CA LYS A 8 18.86 -3.01 -18.56
C LYS A 8 17.43 -2.66 -18.95
N GLY A 9 16.90 -3.38 -19.93
CA GLY A 9 15.53 -3.23 -20.37
C GLY A 9 14.54 -3.33 -19.20
N ALA A 10 13.43 -2.63 -19.32
CA ALA A 10 12.37 -2.71 -18.34
C ALA A 10 11.79 -4.12 -18.31
N GLU A 11 11.62 -4.68 -17.13
CA GLU A 11 10.85 -5.90 -16.97
C GLU A 11 9.39 -5.58 -17.28
N VAL A 12 8.83 -6.15 -18.34
CA VAL A 12 7.42 -6.05 -18.67
C VAL A 12 6.70 -7.14 -17.91
N THR A 13 5.86 -6.73 -16.98
CA THR A 13 4.93 -7.64 -16.30
C THR A 13 3.58 -7.63 -17.02
N SER A 14 2.71 -8.60 -16.71
CA SER A 14 1.31 -8.60 -17.19
C SER A 14 0.53 -7.32 -16.79
N GLU A 15 1.07 -6.50 -15.93
CA GLU A 15 0.49 -5.27 -15.39
C GLU A 15 1.16 -4.00 -15.95
N GLY A 16 2.04 -4.14 -16.96
CA GLY A 16 2.73 -3.02 -17.61
C GLY A 16 4.15 -2.75 -17.12
N PHE A 17 4.67 -1.59 -17.50
CA PHE A 17 6.03 -1.18 -17.17
C PHE A 17 6.10 -0.59 -15.77
N HIS A 18 6.52 -1.39 -14.79
CA HIS A 18 6.88 -0.92 -13.47
C HIS A 18 8.33 -1.26 -13.15
N ILE A 19 9.24 -0.45 -13.69
CA ILE A 19 10.68 -0.70 -13.58
C ILE A 19 11.11 -0.77 -12.11
N PHE A 20 10.61 0.16 -11.28
CA PHE A 20 11.01 0.27 -9.87
C PHE A 20 9.86 0.17 -8.87
N GLY A 21 8.61 0.17 -9.35
CA GLY A 21 7.41 0.30 -8.53
C GLY A 21 7.20 1.74 -8.02
N LEU A 22 6.17 1.90 -7.21
CA LEU A 22 5.86 3.15 -6.52
C LEU A 22 6.88 3.40 -5.41
N ASP A 23 7.16 4.66 -5.12
CA ASP A 23 7.99 5.04 -3.97
C ASP A 23 7.20 4.82 -2.66
N PRO A 24 7.58 3.85 -1.81
CA PRO A 24 6.83 3.58 -0.57
C PRO A 24 6.91 4.71 0.46
N TYR A 25 7.70 5.74 0.19
CA TYR A 25 7.93 6.87 1.10
C TYR A 25 7.16 8.12 0.69
N GLN A 26 6.23 7.99 -0.23
CA GLN A 26 5.33 9.07 -0.66
C GLN A 26 3.92 8.84 -0.08
N TYR A 27 3.14 9.92 -0.08
CA TYR A 27 1.70 9.84 0.15
C TYR A 27 1.00 9.44 -1.15
N TYR A 28 0.09 8.52 -1.05
CA TYR A 28 -0.78 8.11 -2.15
C TYR A 28 -2.22 8.12 -1.70
N SER A 29 -3.10 8.52 -2.59
CA SER A 29 -4.53 8.31 -2.40
C SER A 29 -4.84 6.81 -2.35
N ALA A 30 -5.77 6.41 -1.49
CA ALA A 30 -6.20 5.02 -1.41
C ALA A 30 -6.80 4.50 -2.72
N GLY A 31 -7.34 5.38 -3.56
CA GLY A 31 -7.93 5.05 -4.85
C GLY A 31 -6.94 4.55 -5.91
N ILE A 32 -5.62 4.62 -5.69
CA ILE A 32 -4.64 3.97 -6.59
C ILE A 32 -4.62 2.45 -6.45
N ALA A 33 -5.51 1.87 -5.63
CA ALA A 33 -5.61 0.43 -5.47
C ALA A 33 -5.81 -0.26 -6.82
N CYS A 34 -5.04 -1.32 -7.05
CA CYS A 34 -5.13 -2.13 -8.26
C CYS A 34 -5.98 -3.39 -8.08
N TYR A 35 -6.37 -3.69 -6.85
CA TYR A 35 -7.25 -4.78 -6.49
C TYR A 35 -8.23 -4.34 -5.42
N LEU A 36 -9.51 -4.53 -5.69
CA LEU A 36 -10.62 -4.34 -4.77
C LEU A 36 -11.46 -5.61 -4.79
N SER A 37 -11.70 -6.21 -3.63
CA SER A 37 -12.50 -7.44 -3.54
C SER A 37 -13.99 -7.24 -3.80
N ASP A 38 -14.42 -5.98 -3.77
CA ASP A 38 -15.81 -5.60 -3.95
C ASP A 38 -15.87 -4.28 -4.74
N ILE A 39 -16.77 -4.20 -5.72
CA ILE A 39 -16.95 -3.01 -6.56
C ILE A 39 -17.43 -1.81 -5.75
N GLY A 40 -18.15 -2.04 -4.65
CA GLY A 40 -18.60 -0.99 -3.75
C GLY A 40 -17.47 -0.24 -3.03
N LEU A 41 -16.23 -0.76 -3.11
CA LEU A 41 -15.04 -0.06 -2.64
C LEU A 41 -14.54 1.00 -3.62
N GLN A 42 -14.90 0.88 -4.89
CA GLN A 42 -14.56 1.88 -5.89
C GLN A 42 -15.41 3.12 -5.67
N GLN A 43 -14.77 4.26 -5.56
CA GLN A 43 -15.45 5.55 -5.60
C GLN A 43 -15.38 6.09 -7.03
N ASP A 44 -16.53 6.40 -7.59
CA ASP A 44 -16.62 7.10 -8.87
C ASP A 44 -16.20 8.56 -8.66
N SER A 45 -14.96 8.86 -9.00
CA SER A 45 -14.52 10.24 -9.16
C SER A 45 -14.42 10.54 -10.66
N TRP A 46 -15.18 11.52 -11.12
CA TRP A 46 -15.05 12.06 -12.47
C TRP A 46 -13.78 12.89 -12.63
N ASP A 47 -13.15 13.27 -11.54
CA ASP A 47 -11.91 14.01 -11.54
C ASP A 47 -10.72 13.06 -11.43
N ILE A 48 -10.27 12.57 -12.58
CA ILE A 48 -9.06 11.73 -12.67
C ILE A 48 -7.79 12.46 -12.23
N TRP A 49 -7.87 13.76 -12.01
CA TRP A 49 -6.78 14.60 -11.53
C TRP A 49 -6.82 14.81 -10.02
N ASP A 50 -7.88 14.36 -9.34
CA ASP A 50 -7.96 14.43 -7.89
C ASP A 50 -7.03 13.39 -7.25
N ASN A 51 -5.91 13.87 -6.71
CA ASN A 51 -4.96 13.05 -5.94
C ASN A 51 -5.53 12.56 -4.60
N ASN A 52 -6.79 12.84 -4.31
CA ASN A 52 -7.48 12.49 -3.06
C ASN A 52 -8.63 11.51 -3.28
N MET A 53 -8.54 10.62 -4.26
CA MET A 53 -9.54 9.55 -4.41
C MET A 53 -9.51 8.60 -3.20
N PRO A 54 -10.53 8.59 -2.34
CA PRO A 54 -10.60 7.61 -1.27
C PRO A 54 -11.03 6.24 -1.81
N VAL A 55 -10.86 5.21 -1.02
CA VAL A 55 -11.61 3.97 -1.15
C VAL A 55 -12.92 4.12 -0.37
N GLY A 56 -13.98 3.48 -0.83
CA GLY A 56 -15.27 3.48 -0.16
C GLY A 56 -15.24 2.77 1.20
N THR A 57 -16.37 2.69 1.84
CA THR A 57 -16.49 2.03 3.16
C THR A 57 -16.05 0.57 3.09
N VAL A 58 -14.99 0.25 3.81
CA VAL A 58 -14.40 -1.10 3.86
C VAL A 58 -15.06 -1.93 4.95
N LYS A 59 -15.64 -3.05 4.59
CA LYS A 59 -16.36 -3.97 5.49
C LYS A 59 -15.51 -5.18 5.85
N ASN A 60 -15.98 -5.93 6.86
CA ASN A 60 -15.36 -7.18 7.27
C ASN A 60 -15.09 -8.13 6.08
N GLY A 61 -13.90 -8.69 6.02
CA GLY A 61 -13.45 -9.62 4.97
C GLY A 61 -13.06 -8.96 3.66
N GLN A 62 -13.30 -7.67 3.45
CA GLN A 62 -12.93 -7.00 2.22
C GLN A 62 -11.43 -6.76 2.13
N ILE A 63 -10.92 -6.71 0.90
CA ILE A 63 -9.50 -6.66 0.58
C ILE A 63 -9.23 -5.52 -0.38
N ILE A 64 -8.18 -4.76 -0.07
CA ILE A 64 -7.63 -3.72 -0.92
C ILE A 64 -6.18 -4.08 -1.22
N GLY A 65 -5.79 -4.08 -2.49
CA GLY A 65 -4.44 -4.41 -2.91
C GLY A 65 -3.76 -3.29 -3.67
N TYR A 66 -2.50 -3.07 -3.38
CA TYR A 66 -1.63 -2.07 -4.00
C TYR A 66 -0.39 -2.75 -4.60
N LYS A 67 -0.12 -2.53 -5.87
CA LYS A 67 1.02 -3.12 -6.59
C LYS A 67 1.76 -2.05 -7.40
N TYR A 68 3.03 -2.08 -7.42
CA TYR A 68 4.02 -2.64 -6.51
C TYR A 68 4.78 -1.49 -5.90
N PHE A 69 5.23 -1.63 -4.64
CA PHE A 69 6.11 -0.65 -4.01
C PHE A 69 7.57 -1.11 -4.11
N GLY A 70 8.46 -0.19 -4.51
CA GLY A 70 9.88 -0.47 -4.69
C GLY A 70 10.69 -0.16 -3.45
N PHE A 71 10.71 -1.04 -2.47
CA PHE A 71 11.46 -0.84 -1.22
C PHE A 71 12.98 -0.76 -1.39
N GLY A 72 13.51 -1.27 -2.52
CA GLY A 72 14.92 -1.12 -2.89
C GLY A 72 15.29 0.25 -3.46
N GLY A 73 14.32 1.13 -3.66
CA GLY A 73 14.49 2.40 -4.36
C GLY A 73 15.56 3.32 -3.77
N LEU A 74 15.71 3.36 -2.44
CA LEU A 74 16.76 4.16 -1.80
C LEU A 74 18.17 3.74 -2.21
N LYS A 75 18.45 2.45 -2.27
CA LYS A 75 19.77 1.93 -2.71
C LYS A 75 19.98 2.16 -4.20
N GLN A 76 18.92 2.07 -5.00
CA GLN A 76 18.96 2.34 -6.43
C GLN A 76 19.12 3.83 -6.71
N ALA A 77 18.40 4.68 -5.95
CA ALA A 77 18.54 6.13 -6.02
C ALA A 77 19.95 6.60 -5.67
N GLN A 78 20.57 6.00 -4.66
CA GLN A 78 21.98 6.26 -4.31
C GLN A 78 22.95 5.90 -5.42
N LYS A 79 22.58 5.00 -6.32
CA LYS A 79 23.35 4.62 -7.52
C LYS A 79 22.97 5.46 -8.75
N GLY A 80 22.11 6.47 -8.61
CA GLY A 80 21.63 7.27 -9.73
C GLY A 80 20.68 6.56 -10.68
N LEU A 81 20.15 5.38 -10.29
CA LEU A 81 19.37 4.49 -11.16
C LEU A 81 17.87 4.55 -10.93
N ALA A 82 17.38 5.35 -9.97
CA ALA A 82 15.99 5.38 -9.61
C ALA A 82 15.40 6.80 -9.61
N PRO A 83 14.11 6.94 -9.94
CA PRO A 83 13.41 8.24 -9.90
C PRO A 83 13.25 8.82 -8.49
N PHE A 84 13.65 8.10 -7.44
CA PHE A 84 13.47 8.49 -6.04
C PHE A 84 14.65 9.27 -5.44
N ALA A 85 15.47 9.87 -6.28
CA ALA A 85 16.69 10.60 -5.90
C ALA A 85 16.50 11.73 -4.87
N GLY A 86 15.26 12.14 -4.60
CA GLY A 86 14.93 13.16 -3.60
C GLY A 86 14.48 12.61 -2.24
N THR A 87 14.45 11.32 -2.05
CA THR A 87 13.94 10.73 -0.80
C THR A 87 14.93 10.92 0.33
N LYS A 88 14.66 11.89 1.21
CA LYS A 88 15.52 12.15 2.37
C LYS A 88 15.52 10.94 3.31
N LYS A 89 16.70 10.59 3.79
CA LYS A 89 16.92 9.63 4.87
C LYS A 89 16.17 10.11 6.12
N GLY A 90 15.04 9.51 6.43
CA GLY A 90 14.26 9.75 7.63
C GLY A 90 13.97 8.41 8.29
N ASN A 91 13.52 8.42 9.54
CA ASN A 91 13.04 7.21 10.20
C ASN A 91 11.69 6.80 9.58
N LYS A 92 11.74 6.06 8.48
CA LYS A 92 10.60 5.69 7.63
C LYS A 92 10.21 4.25 7.89
N THR A 93 9.84 3.96 9.12
CA THR A 93 9.58 2.60 9.60
C THR A 93 8.10 2.31 9.82
N ALA A 94 7.22 3.28 9.55
CA ALA A 94 5.80 3.12 9.77
C ALA A 94 5.01 3.17 8.45
N LEU A 95 4.15 2.18 8.26
CA LEU A 95 3.02 2.28 7.33
C LEU A 95 1.95 3.15 8.00
N ASN A 96 1.54 4.23 7.33
CA ASN A 96 0.49 5.11 7.78
C ASN A 96 -0.75 4.90 6.91
N LEU A 97 -1.90 4.65 7.55
CA LEU A 97 -3.20 4.70 6.90
C LEU A 97 -3.98 5.90 7.44
N PHE A 98 -4.59 6.64 6.53
CA PHE A 98 -5.53 7.71 6.86
C PHE A 98 -6.92 7.21 6.51
N LEU A 99 -7.77 7.12 7.50
CA LEU A 99 -9.15 6.64 7.35
C LEU A 99 -10.10 7.36 8.31
N THR A 100 -11.37 7.34 7.96
CA THR A 100 -12.45 7.85 8.80
C THR A 100 -13.25 6.66 9.34
N PRO A 101 -13.14 6.31 10.62
CA PRO A 101 -13.94 5.23 11.19
C PRO A 101 -15.44 5.46 10.97
N LYS A 102 -16.17 4.42 10.59
CA LYS A 102 -17.63 4.44 10.37
C LYS A 102 -18.37 3.60 11.41
N THR A 103 -17.65 3.02 12.34
CA THR A 103 -18.19 2.18 13.41
C THR A 103 -17.67 2.65 14.76
N ASP A 104 -18.44 2.44 15.81
CA ASP A 104 -18.04 2.62 17.19
C ASP A 104 -17.37 1.37 17.81
N LYS A 105 -17.33 0.27 17.06
CA LYS A 105 -16.72 -1.01 17.47
C LYS A 105 -15.26 -1.06 17.06
N GLU A 106 -14.52 -1.94 17.73
CA GLU A 106 -13.14 -2.23 17.30
C GLU A 106 -13.14 -2.83 15.90
N PHE A 107 -12.23 -2.31 15.05
CA PHE A 107 -12.01 -2.80 13.71
C PHE A 107 -10.50 -2.98 13.46
N LYS A 108 -10.14 -3.95 12.66
CA LYS A 108 -8.74 -4.30 12.39
C LYS A 108 -8.46 -4.29 10.90
N ILE A 109 -7.25 -3.91 10.55
CA ILE A 109 -6.74 -4.01 9.19
C ILE A 109 -5.48 -4.86 9.22
N ASN A 110 -5.57 -6.07 8.72
CA ASN A 110 -4.45 -6.98 8.58
C ASN A 110 -3.61 -6.57 7.37
N VAL A 111 -2.33 -6.33 7.57
CA VAL A 111 -1.40 -5.91 6.52
C VAL A 111 -0.58 -7.09 6.06
N TRP A 112 -0.59 -7.33 4.76
CA TRP A 112 0.08 -8.46 4.11
C TRP A 112 0.99 -7.98 2.98
N LEU A 113 2.07 -8.71 2.74
CA LEU A 113 2.94 -8.57 1.57
C LEU A 113 2.68 -9.70 0.58
N ASP A 114 2.68 -9.36 -0.70
CA ASP A 114 2.68 -10.26 -1.86
C ASP A 114 1.45 -11.17 -2.01
N GLY A 115 0.46 -10.97 -1.16
CA GLY A 115 -0.82 -11.66 -1.24
C GLY A 115 -1.61 -11.54 0.05
N PRO A 116 -2.97 -11.58 -0.02
CA PRO A 116 -3.84 -11.38 1.13
C PRO A 116 -3.96 -12.63 2.02
N TRP A 117 -3.39 -13.76 1.59
CA TRP A 117 -3.41 -15.04 2.33
C TRP A 117 -2.10 -15.80 2.18
N ALA A 118 -1.79 -16.63 3.18
CA ALA A 118 -0.69 -17.60 3.13
C ALA A 118 -1.22 -18.98 2.73
N ASN A 119 -1.50 -19.21 1.46
CA ASN A 119 -1.96 -20.50 0.93
C ASN A 119 -1.14 -20.93 -0.31
N LYS A 120 -1.52 -22.03 -0.96
CA LYS A 120 -0.78 -22.57 -2.12
C LYS A 120 -0.74 -21.59 -3.31
N THR A 121 -1.79 -20.81 -3.49
CA THR A 121 -1.93 -19.83 -4.60
C THR A 121 -1.31 -18.50 -4.24
N TRP A 122 -1.60 -17.99 -3.04
CA TRP A 122 -1.13 -16.72 -2.53
C TRP A 122 -0.07 -16.94 -1.47
N LYS A 123 1.16 -16.65 -1.78
CA LYS A 123 2.29 -16.78 -0.83
C LYS A 123 2.44 -15.53 0.03
N GLY A 124 1.31 -14.96 0.43
CA GLY A 124 1.27 -13.74 1.21
C GLY A 124 1.90 -13.91 2.58
N LYS A 125 2.50 -12.86 3.08
CA LYS A 125 3.09 -12.79 4.42
C LYS A 125 2.42 -11.70 5.23
N LYS A 126 1.70 -12.04 6.29
CA LYS A 126 1.17 -11.07 7.24
C LYS A 126 2.33 -10.39 7.97
N ILE A 127 2.39 -9.06 7.88
CA ILE A 127 3.45 -8.25 8.49
C ILE A 127 2.99 -7.50 9.72
N GLY A 128 1.69 -7.40 9.94
CA GLY A 128 1.13 -6.79 11.14
C GLY A 128 -0.35 -6.54 11.03
N GLN A 129 -0.83 -5.76 11.99
CA GLN A 129 -2.23 -5.41 12.11
C GLN A 129 -2.34 -3.97 12.63
N ILE A 130 -3.16 -3.18 11.99
CA ILE A 130 -3.59 -1.87 12.48
C ILE A 130 -4.91 -2.08 13.21
N VAL A 131 -5.00 -1.59 14.42
CA VAL A 131 -6.23 -1.61 15.22
C VAL A 131 -6.83 -0.23 15.23
N VAL A 132 -8.10 -0.14 14.87
CA VAL A 132 -8.96 1.02 15.06
C VAL A 132 -9.77 0.74 16.33
N PRO A 133 -9.49 1.41 17.45
CA PRO A 133 -10.14 1.12 18.71
C PRO A 133 -11.65 1.41 18.67
N ALA A 134 -12.41 0.71 19.47
CA ALA A 134 -13.81 1.05 19.72
C ALA A 134 -13.93 2.51 20.22
N GLY A 135 -14.95 3.21 19.75
CA GLY A 135 -15.17 4.62 20.11
C GLY A 135 -14.19 5.60 19.47
N SER A 136 -13.45 5.18 18.43
CA SER A 136 -12.63 6.11 17.65
C SER A 136 -13.47 7.21 17.04
N ALA A 137 -12.93 8.44 17.04
CA ALA A 137 -13.61 9.59 16.43
C ALA A 137 -13.90 9.33 14.94
N GLN A 138 -15.12 9.69 14.50
CA GLN A 138 -15.55 9.55 13.11
C GLN A 138 -15.03 10.71 12.25
N GLU A 139 -13.72 10.93 12.32
CA GLU A 139 -13.01 11.94 11.54
C GLU A 139 -11.75 11.32 10.92
N LEU A 140 -11.19 11.99 9.91
CA LEU A 140 -9.98 11.52 9.23
C LEU A 140 -8.81 11.43 10.21
N THR A 141 -8.47 10.22 10.57
CA THR A 141 -7.45 9.91 11.57
C THR A 141 -6.33 9.06 10.97
N ARG A 142 -5.11 9.32 11.41
CA ARG A 142 -3.94 8.54 11.02
C ARG A 142 -3.73 7.36 11.95
N PHE A 143 -3.77 6.17 11.40
CA PHE A 143 -3.38 4.93 12.05
C PHE A 143 -2.04 4.46 11.51
N LYS A 144 -1.21 3.86 12.33
CA LYS A 144 0.15 3.46 11.92
C LYS A 144 0.50 2.06 12.40
N LEU A 145 1.30 1.37 11.59
CA LEU A 145 1.92 0.09 11.90
C LEU A 145 3.44 0.23 11.77
N ASP A 146 4.19 -0.20 12.80
CA ASP A 146 5.64 -0.33 12.67
C ASP A 146 5.99 -1.48 11.73
N VAL A 147 6.70 -1.16 10.68
CA VAL A 147 7.13 -2.11 9.63
C VAL A 147 8.64 -2.15 9.47
N ALA A 148 9.40 -1.60 10.41
CA ALA A 148 10.86 -1.46 10.34
C ALA A 148 11.55 -2.75 9.90
N LYS A 149 11.25 -3.87 10.57
CA LYS A 149 11.86 -5.18 10.28
C LYS A 149 11.51 -5.77 8.91
N TYR A 150 10.52 -5.19 8.20
CA TYR A 150 10.09 -5.64 6.88
C TYR A 150 10.56 -4.72 5.77
N VAL A 151 10.93 -3.48 6.10
CA VAL A 151 11.41 -2.46 5.16
C VAL A 151 12.93 -2.48 5.06
N ASP A 152 13.62 -2.70 6.17
CA ASP A 152 15.07 -2.80 6.21
C ASP A 152 15.54 -4.10 5.54
N GLY A 153 16.21 -3.97 4.42
CA GLY A 153 16.76 -5.12 3.67
C GLY A 153 15.84 -5.71 2.60
N VAL A 154 14.64 -5.20 2.44
CA VAL A 154 13.74 -5.57 1.35
C VAL A 154 14.16 -4.83 0.09
N GLY A 155 15.10 -5.38 -0.66
CA GLY A 155 15.62 -4.80 -1.91
C GLY A 155 14.74 -5.05 -3.14
N LYS A 156 13.46 -5.41 -2.96
CA LYS A 156 12.57 -5.88 -4.04
C LYS A 156 11.27 -5.07 -4.07
N LYS A 157 10.53 -5.24 -5.16
CA LYS A 157 9.15 -4.79 -5.25
C LYS A 157 8.24 -5.73 -4.47
N HIS A 158 7.32 -5.17 -3.70
CA HIS A 158 6.30 -5.90 -2.97
C HIS A 158 4.92 -5.30 -3.19
N ALA A 159 3.93 -6.16 -3.31
CA ALA A 159 2.54 -5.77 -3.21
C ALA A 159 2.14 -5.63 -1.73
N ILE A 160 1.28 -4.69 -1.41
CA ILE A 160 0.69 -4.53 -0.08
C ILE A 160 -0.80 -4.83 -0.19
N TYR A 161 -1.28 -5.72 0.66
CA TYR A 161 -2.70 -6.03 0.78
C TYR A 161 -3.20 -5.66 2.18
N LEU A 162 -4.33 -5.01 2.22
CA LEU A 162 -5.06 -4.66 3.43
C LEU A 162 -6.30 -5.56 3.49
N VAL A 163 -6.43 -6.35 4.54
CA VAL A 163 -7.57 -7.24 4.75
C VAL A 163 -8.31 -6.78 5.99
N ALA A 164 -9.55 -6.38 5.81
CA ALA A 164 -10.40 -5.86 6.86
C ALA A 164 -10.95 -6.98 7.75
N GLU A 165 -11.00 -6.73 9.06
CA GLU A 165 -11.52 -7.65 10.07
C GLU A 165 -12.32 -6.85 11.11
N GLY A 166 -13.61 -7.10 11.20
CA GLY A 166 -14.51 -6.39 12.13
C GLY A 166 -15.82 -7.13 12.31
N ALA A 167 -16.75 -6.52 13.02
CA ALA A 167 -18.08 -7.08 13.17
C ALA A 167 -18.84 -7.06 11.83
N GLU A 168 -19.72 -8.03 11.63
CA GLU A 168 -20.56 -8.10 10.44
C GLU A 168 -21.46 -6.84 10.35
N GLY A 169 -21.54 -6.29 9.13
CA GLY A 169 -22.31 -5.06 8.87
C GLY A 169 -21.59 -3.75 9.22
N GLU A 170 -20.48 -3.82 9.93
CA GLU A 170 -19.66 -2.65 10.27
C GLU A 170 -18.59 -2.36 9.22
N GLY A 171 -18.07 -1.14 9.19
CA GLY A 171 -17.05 -0.72 8.24
C GLY A 171 -16.23 0.50 8.66
N LEU A 172 -15.20 0.77 7.88
CA LEU A 172 -14.28 1.90 7.99
C LEU A 172 -14.41 2.84 6.81
#